data_d585755a230d033ade311efde6321514
#
_entry.id   d585755a230d033ade311efde6321514
#
_cell.length_a   1.000
_cell.length_b   1.000
_cell.length_c   1.000
_cell.angle_alpha   90.00
_cell.angle_beta   90.00
_cell.angle_gamma   90.00
#
_symmetry.space_group_name_H-M   'P 1'
#
loop_
_entity.id
_entity.type
_entity.pdbx_description
1 polymer ?
#
loop_
_entity_poly.entity_id
_entity_poly.type
_entity_poly.pdbx_seq_one_letter_code
_entity_poly.pdbx_strand_id
1 'polypeptide(L)'
;MIAAARRAAAAAVFATAALAAPTHAYLKLGAVVEDETVALKWRAGTISYFVRNEGVPSVTAAEFQAAVQRGFETWNAVETAETDFQFAGFTSQQPFDVDDVNTIGFRQRQELDRVLATTGFTYIVSTGELVEADIFFNSRFQWTTAANGQAGRFDVQAIATHEAGHFLGLGHSALGETVREGSGRRVVAGEAVMFPIAFSPGGINERRLRADDIAGVSDIYPAQDFRRTTGSIQGRVERSGRPIFGAHVVAFNLETGELVGGFTLDDDGGFVIAGVSPGLHVVRAEPLDDGELESFFDGVTPEDLNFRATFHDRLVVVPAGGSSERIEISVGAR
;
A
#
# COMPACT_ATOMS: atom_id res chain seq x y z
N MET A 1 41.32 6.71 -15.22
CA MET A 1 40.86 5.43 -15.79
C MET A 1 39.74 4.93 -14.93
N ILE A 2 38.58 5.43 -15.14
CA ILE A 2 37.41 4.82 -15.77
C ILE A 2 36.95 3.61 -14.97
N ALA A 3 36.11 3.87 -13.97
CA ALA A 3 35.20 2.88 -13.41
C ALA A 3 34.00 2.78 -14.35
N ALA A 4 33.95 1.73 -15.14
CA ALA A 4 32.76 1.38 -15.92
C ALA A 4 31.71 0.85 -14.96
N ALA A 5 30.74 1.69 -14.61
CA ALA A 5 29.54 1.27 -13.92
C ALA A 5 28.79 0.29 -14.83
N ARG A 6 28.64 -0.94 -14.39
CA ARG A 6 27.72 -1.92 -14.98
C ARG A 6 26.30 -1.39 -14.75
N ARG A 7 25.71 -0.80 -15.77
CA ARG A 7 24.26 -0.53 -15.78
C ARG A 7 23.56 -1.87 -15.86
N ALA A 8 23.06 -2.36 -14.74
CA ALA A 8 22.04 -3.39 -14.73
C ALA A 8 20.78 -2.80 -15.43
N ALA A 9 20.10 -3.62 -16.25
CA ALA A 9 18.91 -3.16 -16.95
C ALA A 9 17.86 -2.72 -15.89
N ALA A 10 17.53 -1.45 -15.90
CA ALA A 10 16.42 -0.93 -15.12
C ALA A 10 15.15 -1.09 -15.96
N ALA A 11 14.11 -1.69 -15.38
CA ALA A 11 12.80 -1.76 -15.99
C ALA A 11 11.92 -0.68 -15.34
N ALA A 12 11.36 0.22 -16.16
CA ALA A 12 10.32 1.13 -15.70
C ALA A 12 8.99 0.38 -15.73
N VAL A 13 8.39 0.15 -14.57
CA VAL A 13 7.08 -0.49 -14.43
C VAL A 13 6.12 0.56 -13.94
N PHE A 14 5.11 0.85 -14.75
CA PHE A 14 3.98 1.66 -14.31
C PHE A 14 3.08 0.77 -13.45
N ALA A 15 2.79 1.20 -12.22
CA ALA A 15 2.02 0.40 -11.26
C ALA A 15 0.56 0.21 -11.72
N THR A 16 0.35 -0.80 -12.55
CA THR A 16 -0.98 -1.34 -12.87
C THR A 16 -1.05 -2.85 -12.67
N ALA A 17 0.07 -3.52 -12.34
CA ALA A 17 0.06 -4.92 -11.92
C ALA A 17 1.25 -5.13 -10.98
N ALA A 18 1.01 -5.07 -9.67
CA ALA A 18 2.00 -5.49 -8.69
C ALA A 18 2.08 -7.01 -8.74
N LEU A 19 3.25 -7.56 -9.08
CA LEU A 19 3.58 -8.94 -8.76
C LEU A 19 3.64 -9.01 -7.23
N ALA A 20 2.71 -9.74 -6.62
CA ALA A 20 2.67 -9.89 -5.17
C ALA A 20 3.85 -10.72 -4.69
N ALA A 21 4.58 -10.21 -3.70
CA ALA A 21 5.58 -11.01 -3.00
C ALA A 21 4.88 -12.06 -2.11
N PRO A 22 5.36 -13.30 -2.04
CA PRO A 22 4.75 -14.31 -1.19
C PRO A 22 4.80 -13.92 0.29
N THR A 23 3.72 -14.23 1.01
CA THR A 23 3.57 -14.29 2.47
C THR A 23 3.83 -13.02 3.29
N HIS A 24 2.97 -12.00 3.17
CA HIS A 24 2.98 -10.90 4.17
C HIS A 24 1.59 -10.25 4.31
N ALA A 25 1.33 -9.65 5.46
CA ALA A 25 0.06 -9.14 5.92
C ALA A 25 -0.61 -8.10 5.02
N TYR A 26 0.10 -7.31 4.32
CA TYR A 26 -0.30 -6.27 3.38
C TYR A 26 0.42 -6.54 2.08
N LEU A 27 -0.10 -6.07 0.98
CA LEU A 27 0.62 -6.21 -0.27
C LEU A 27 1.89 -5.37 -0.22
N LYS A 28 3.02 -6.00 -0.47
CA LYS A 28 4.27 -5.33 -0.80
C LYS A 28 4.44 -5.39 -2.30
N LEU A 29 4.85 -4.30 -2.89
CA LEU A 29 5.32 -4.32 -4.26
C LEU A 29 6.54 -5.23 -4.33
N GLY A 30 6.59 -6.11 -5.32
CA GLY A 30 7.64 -7.11 -5.44
C GLY A 30 8.16 -7.26 -6.85
N ALA A 31 9.36 -7.81 -6.97
CA ALA A 31 9.94 -8.26 -8.23
C ALA A 31 10.28 -9.76 -8.12
N VAL A 32 10.11 -10.51 -9.20
CA VAL A 32 10.56 -11.89 -9.27
C VAL A 32 12.04 -11.91 -9.64
N VAL A 33 12.86 -12.52 -8.79
CA VAL A 33 14.30 -12.68 -8.95
C VAL A 33 14.64 -14.14 -8.76
N GLU A 34 15.11 -14.82 -9.80
CA GLU A 34 15.48 -16.26 -9.73
C GLU A 34 14.40 -17.14 -9.09
N ASP A 35 13.12 -16.96 -9.50
CA ASP A 35 11.93 -17.65 -8.97
C ASP A 35 11.53 -17.30 -7.52
N GLU A 36 12.21 -16.34 -6.89
CA GLU A 36 11.81 -15.78 -5.60
C GLU A 36 11.24 -14.36 -5.78
N THR A 37 10.21 -14.03 -5.02
CA THR A 37 9.69 -12.67 -4.99
C THR A 37 10.38 -11.87 -3.88
N VAL A 38 11.06 -10.80 -4.28
CA VAL A 38 11.71 -9.85 -3.36
C VAL A 38 10.89 -8.57 -3.27
N ALA A 39 10.72 -8.03 -2.07
CA ALA A 39 10.02 -6.77 -1.88
C ALA A 39 10.82 -5.60 -2.50
N LEU A 40 10.10 -4.72 -3.21
CA LEU A 40 10.68 -3.45 -3.67
C LEU A 40 10.87 -2.52 -2.49
N LYS A 41 12.07 -1.99 -2.33
CA LYS A 41 12.38 -1.06 -1.25
C LYS A 41 13.56 -0.16 -1.57
N TRP A 42 13.58 0.99 -0.95
CA TRP A 42 14.73 1.87 -0.97
C TRP A 42 15.88 1.30 -0.13
N ARG A 43 17.08 1.64 -0.54
CA ARG A 43 18.26 1.45 0.31
C ARG A 43 18.19 2.37 1.54
N ALA A 44 18.72 1.92 2.66
CA ALA A 44 18.80 2.74 3.87
C ALA A 44 19.49 4.09 3.62
N GLY A 45 18.94 5.14 4.19
CA GLY A 45 19.43 6.52 4.09
C GLY A 45 18.33 7.50 3.72
N THR A 46 18.69 8.77 3.61
CA THR A 46 17.77 9.83 3.20
C THR A 46 17.42 9.70 1.72
N ILE A 47 16.13 9.69 1.41
CA ILE A 47 15.60 9.65 0.05
C ILE A 47 15.05 11.04 -0.27
N SER A 48 15.72 11.69 -1.21
CA SER A 48 15.34 13.04 -1.66
C SER A 48 14.27 12.97 -2.73
N TYR A 49 13.28 13.86 -2.66
CA TYR A 49 12.30 14.06 -3.72
C TYR A 49 12.17 15.55 -4.09
N PHE A 50 11.76 15.79 -5.31
CA PHE A 50 11.55 17.12 -5.86
C PHE A 50 10.06 17.30 -6.22
N VAL A 51 9.60 18.54 -6.14
CA VAL A 51 8.24 18.90 -6.52
C VAL A 51 8.29 19.83 -7.73
N ARG A 52 7.44 19.58 -8.73
CA ARG A 52 7.35 20.50 -9.87
C ARG A 52 6.94 21.89 -9.44
N ASN A 53 7.63 22.88 -9.99
CA ASN A 53 7.30 24.30 -9.74
C ASN A 53 6.08 24.74 -10.57
N GLU A 54 5.04 23.89 -10.60
CA GLU A 54 3.78 24.13 -11.28
C GLU A 54 2.61 23.73 -10.39
N GLY A 55 1.55 24.49 -10.42
CA GLY A 55 0.29 24.22 -9.72
C GLY A 55 -0.86 24.01 -10.69
N VAL A 56 -2.06 23.97 -10.14
CA VAL A 56 -3.33 23.98 -10.88
C VAL A 56 -4.14 25.22 -10.45
N PRO A 57 -5.21 25.61 -11.16
CA PRO A 57 -5.93 26.87 -10.87
C PRO A 57 -6.37 27.05 -9.40
N SER A 58 -6.55 25.96 -8.66
CA SER A 58 -7.01 26.00 -7.26
C SER A 58 -5.91 25.73 -6.22
N VAL A 59 -4.70 25.39 -6.65
CA VAL A 59 -3.57 25.02 -5.77
C VAL A 59 -2.28 25.52 -6.41
N THR A 60 -1.63 26.46 -5.76
CA THR A 60 -0.31 26.95 -6.19
C THR A 60 0.77 25.88 -6.02
N ALA A 61 1.91 26.03 -6.69
CA ALA A 61 3.05 25.13 -6.55
C ALA A 61 3.53 25.01 -5.08
N ALA A 62 3.54 26.12 -4.34
CA ALA A 62 3.95 26.14 -2.94
C ALA A 62 2.93 25.43 -2.01
N GLU A 63 1.64 25.60 -2.24
CA GLU A 63 0.59 24.89 -1.50
C GLU A 63 0.63 23.39 -1.80
N PHE A 64 0.85 23.03 -3.07
CA PHE A 64 1.03 21.64 -3.50
C PHE A 64 2.22 21.02 -2.80
N GLN A 65 3.39 21.64 -2.87
CA GLN A 65 4.60 21.16 -2.21
C GLN A 65 4.39 20.98 -0.71
N ALA A 66 3.79 21.94 -0.03
CA ALA A 66 3.55 21.85 1.40
C ALA A 66 2.57 20.71 1.77
N ALA A 67 1.58 20.41 0.93
CA ALA A 67 0.65 19.32 1.13
C ALA A 67 1.32 17.95 0.88
N VAL A 68 2.11 17.81 -0.19
CA VAL A 68 2.92 16.64 -0.48
C VAL A 68 3.88 16.35 0.67
N GLN A 69 4.61 17.36 1.13
CA GLN A 69 5.57 17.22 2.23
C GLN A 69 4.89 16.66 3.48
N ARG A 70 3.71 17.17 3.87
CA ARG A 70 2.96 16.61 5.00
C ARG A 70 2.54 15.17 4.79
N GLY A 71 2.25 14.74 3.56
CA GLY A 71 1.99 13.34 3.23
C GLY A 71 3.21 12.45 3.54
N PHE A 72 4.40 12.84 3.09
CA PHE A 72 5.64 12.11 3.38
C PHE A 72 6.04 12.17 4.87
N GLU A 73 5.86 13.32 5.52
CA GLU A 73 6.11 13.48 6.96
C GLU A 73 5.24 12.54 7.80
N THR A 74 4.02 12.22 7.33
CA THR A 74 3.15 11.24 8.00
C THR A 74 3.78 9.85 8.05
N TRP A 75 4.48 9.43 7.00
CA TRP A 75 5.23 8.17 6.96
C TRP A 75 6.54 8.24 7.74
N ASN A 76 7.28 9.35 7.66
CA ASN A 76 8.49 9.56 8.46
C ASN A 76 8.23 9.57 9.98
N ALA A 77 7.00 9.87 10.38
CA ALA A 77 6.60 9.90 11.80
C ALA A 77 6.29 8.50 12.38
N VAL A 78 6.36 7.42 11.59
CA VAL A 78 6.12 6.06 12.08
C VAL A 78 7.31 5.59 12.90
N GLU A 79 7.16 5.54 14.22
CA GLU A 79 8.24 5.20 15.16
C GLU A 79 8.79 3.77 15.00
N THR A 80 7.97 2.87 14.45
CA THR A 80 8.33 1.47 14.22
C THR A 80 8.98 1.21 12.86
N ALA A 81 9.16 2.27 12.04
CA ALA A 81 9.80 2.19 10.73
C ALA A 81 10.99 3.16 10.63
N GLU A 82 12.03 2.77 9.88
CA GLU A 82 13.17 3.62 9.55
C GLU A 82 13.00 4.18 8.14
N THR A 83 12.28 5.29 8.02
CA THR A 83 12.07 6.04 6.77
C THR A 83 12.56 7.48 6.93
N ASP A 84 13.24 8.04 5.91
CA ASP A 84 13.71 9.41 5.89
C ASP A 84 13.57 10.02 4.49
N PHE A 85 12.39 10.60 4.22
CA PHE A 85 12.10 11.30 2.98
C PHE A 85 12.24 12.79 3.16
N GLN A 86 12.95 13.45 2.25
CA GLN A 86 13.22 14.87 2.35
C GLN A 86 12.92 15.61 1.05
N PHE A 87 12.18 16.71 1.16
CA PHE A 87 11.99 17.63 0.06
C PHE A 87 13.32 18.32 -0.27
N ALA A 88 13.82 18.11 -1.50
CA ALA A 88 15.12 18.61 -1.95
C ALA A 88 15.02 19.90 -2.78
N GLY A 89 13.80 20.31 -3.16
CA GLY A 89 13.59 21.54 -3.90
C GLY A 89 12.57 21.44 -5.02
N PHE A 90 12.37 22.55 -5.72
CA PHE A 90 11.52 22.56 -6.90
C PHE A 90 12.30 22.11 -8.15
N THR A 91 11.60 21.48 -9.09
CA THR A 91 12.15 21.04 -10.37
C THR A 91 11.25 21.43 -11.54
N SER A 92 11.80 21.43 -12.74
CA SER A 92 11.07 21.53 -14.01
C SER A 92 10.87 20.15 -14.68
N GLN A 93 11.48 19.09 -14.11
CA GLN A 93 11.32 17.72 -14.62
C GLN A 93 9.87 17.27 -14.57
N GLN A 94 9.52 16.33 -15.44
CA GLN A 94 8.17 15.75 -15.49
C GLN A 94 8.14 14.44 -14.71
N PRO A 95 7.09 14.15 -13.94
CA PRO A 95 6.90 12.79 -13.43
C PRO A 95 6.90 11.76 -14.55
N PHE A 96 7.57 10.62 -14.32
CA PHE A 96 7.74 9.50 -15.25
C PHE A 96 8.72 9.74 -16.42
N ASP A 97 9.57 10.74 -16.30
CA ASP A 97 10.80 10.80 -17.08
C ASP A 97 11.86 9.99 -16.33
N VAL A 98 12.45 8.96 -16.95
CA VAL A 98 13.47 8.12 -16.28
C VAL A 98 14.80 8.90 -16.28
N ASP A 99 15.07 9.62 -15.20
CA ASP A 99 16.15 10.60 -15.13
C ASP A 99 16.93 10.60 -13.81
N ASP A 100 16.73 9.56 -12.99
CA ASP A 100 17.32 9.39 -11.64
C ASP A 100 16.86 10.50 -10.66
N VAL A 101 15.72 11.15 -10.90
CA VAL A 101 15.16 12.21 -10.05
C VAL A 101 13.74 11.84 -9.61
N ASN A 102 13.53 11.72 -8.33
CA ASN A 102 12.19 11.46 -7.78
C ASN A 102 11.32 12.71 -7.91
N THR A 103 10.45 12.76 -8.89
CA THR A 103 9.66 13.93 -9.23
C THR A 103 8.18 13.76 -8.88
N ILE A 104 7.62 14.74 -8.18
CA ILE A 104 6.20 14.77 -7.82
C ILE A 104 5.54 15.99 -8.45
N GLY A 105 4.47 15.79 -9.21
CA GLY A 105 3.87 16.92 -9.88
C GLY A 105 2.53 16.68 -10.55
N PHE A 106 1.88 17.77 -10.91
CA PHE A 106 0.68 17.71 -11.74
C PHE A 106 1.03 17.42 -13.19
N ARG A 107 0.25 16.54 -13.81
CA ARG A 107 0.31 16.25 -15.25
C ARG A 107 -1.09 15.92 -15.75
N GLN A 108 -1.39 16.29 -16.98
CA GLN A 108 -2.65 15.91 -17.63
C GLN A 108 -2.43 14.59 -18.39
N ARG A 109 -3.20 13.55 -18.01
CA ARG A 109 -3.22 12.25 -18.69
C ARG A 109 -4.67 11.92 -19.05
N GLN A 110 -4.97 12.00 -20.35
CA GLN A 110 -6.35 11.80 -20.83
C GLN A 110 -6.77 10.32 -20.76
N GLU A 111 -5.82 9.43 -20.93
CA GLU A 111 -6.00 7.98 -20.83
C GLU A 111 -6.29 7.49 -19.41
N LEU A 112 -6.00 8.33 -18.39
CA LEU A 112 -6.21 8.02 -16.97
C LEU A 112 -7.36 8.87 -16.42
N ASP A 113 -8.52 8.84 -17.04
CA ASP A 113 -9.66 9.72 -16.73
C ASP A 113 -10.32 9.41 -15.37
N ARG A 114 -10.05 8.24 -14.78
CA ARG A 114 -10.57 7.81 -13.48
C ARG A 114 -9.49 7.73 -12.39
N VAL A 115 -8.23 8.01 -12.72
CA VAL A 115 -7.10 7.93 -11.79
C VAL A 115 -6.74 9.31 -11.28
N LEU A 116 -6.80 9.50 -9.96
CA LEU A 116 -6.48 10.75 -9.27
C LEU A 116 -4.98 11.05 -9.28
N ALA A 117 -4.20 10.04 -8.93
CA ALA A 117 -2.75 10.08 -8.92
C ALA A 117 -2.22 8.66 -9.17
N THR A 118 -0.94 8.53 -9.43
CA THR A 118 -0.28 7.22 -9.47
C THR A 118 1.21 7.38 -9.25
N THR A 119 1.82 6.35 -8.68
CA THR A 119 3.25 6.24 -8.44
C THR A 119 3.87 5.27 -9.44
N GLY A 120 4.90 5.72 -10.15
CA GLY A 120 5.74 4.86 -10.99
C GLY A 120 7.14 4.77 -10.40
N PHE A 121 7.82 3.65 -10.62
CA PHE A 121 9.15 3.45 -10.07
C PHE A 121 10.05 2.66 -11.00
N THR A 122 11.35 2.89 -10.84
CA THR A 122 12.44 2.15 -11.46
C THR A 122 13.21 1.42 -10.37
N TYR A 123 13.55 0.14 -10.60
CA TYR A 123 14.24 -0.68 -9.61
C TYR A 123 15.30 -1.57 -10.26
N ILE A 124 16.24 -2.04 -9.44
CA ILE A 124 17.26 -3.01 -9.86
C ILE A 124 16.63 -4.40 -9.82
N VAL A 125 16.41 -5.01 -10.99
CA VAL A 125 15.71 -6.30 -11.13
C VAL A 125 16.35 -7.41 -10.27
N SER A 126 17.66 -7.43 -10.12
CA SER A 126 18.35 -8.49 -9.36
C SER A 126 18.26 -8.36 -7.83
N THR A 127 17.76 -7.26 -7.29
CA THR A 127 17.74 -7.01 -5.84
C THR A 127 16.42 -6.46 -5.32
N GLY A 128 15.52 -5.97 -6.18
CA GLY A 128 14.33 -5.23 -5.78
C GLY A 128 14.62 -3.81 -5.24
N GLU A 129 15.87 -3.34 -5.29
CA GLU A 129 16.22 -2.00 -4.81
C GLU A 129 15.60 -0.92 -5.71
N LEU A 130 14.79 -0.05 -5.11
CA LEU A 130 14.24 1.13 -5.78
C LEU A 130 15.36 2.14 -6.04
N VAL A 131 15.41 2.70 -7.23
CA VAL A 131 16.40 3.71 -7.62
C VAL A 131 15.77 5.04 -8.00
N GLU A 132 14.50 5.00 -8.42
CA GLU A 132 13.73 6.19 -8.76
C GLU A 132 12.25 5.89 -8.55
N ALA A 133 11.50 6.86 -8.04
CA ALA A 133 10.05 6.82 -8.00
C ALA A 133 9.45 8.20 -8.22
N ASP A 134 8.41 8.28 -9.03
CA ASP A 134 7.71 9.48 -9.39
C ASP A 134 6.25 9.40 -9.00
N ILE A 135 5.67 10.53 -8.61
CA ILE A 135 4.23 10.63 -8.35
C ILE A 135 3.61 11.66 -9.28
N PHE A 136 2.68 11.23 -10.07
CA PHE A 136 1.88 12.14 -10.88
C PHE A 136 0.50 12.34 -10.26
N PHE A 137 0.06 13.60 -10.22
CA PHE A 137 -1.29 14.00 -9.86
C PHE A 137 -2.04 14.44 -11.13
N ASN A 138 -3.24 13.92 -11.34
CA ASN A 138 -4.00 14.22 -12.54
C ASN A 138 -4.66 15.60 -12.43
N SER A 139 -4.15 16.54 -13.21
CA SER A 139 -4.63 17.93 -13.22
C SER A 139 -6.07 18.12 -13.75
N ARG A 140 -6.71 17.05 -14.25
CA ARG A 140 -8.12 17.08 -14.67
C ARG A 140 -9.10 17.13 -13.50
N PHE A 141 -8.69 16.71 -12.33
CA PHE A 141 -9.54 16.73 -11.13
C PHE A 141 -9.49 18.09 -10.42
N GLN A 142 -10.48 18.33 -9.58
CA GLN A 142 -10.51 19.50 -8.73
C GLN A 142 -9.78 19.21 -7.42
N TRP A 143 -8.75 19.97 -7.13
CA TRP A 143 -7.86 19.79 -6.00
C TRP A 143 -8.03 20.85 -4.93
N THR A 144 -7.70 20.51 -3.68
CA THR A 144 -7.66 21.43 -2.53
C THR A 144 -6.54 21.07 -1.57
N THR A 145 -6.05 22.07 -0.86
CA THR A 145 -5.12 21.92 0.28
C THR A 145 -5.74 22.49 1.57
N ALA A 146 -7.05 22.75 1.57
CA ALA A 146 -7.77 23.32 2.71
C ALA A 146 -7.65 22.42 3.96
N ALA A 147 -7.43 23.02 5.13
CA ALA A 147 -7.22 22.30 6.38
C ALA A 147 -8.36 21.34 6.73
N ASN A 148 -9.60 21.72 6.44
CA ASN A 148 -10.81 20.94 6.74
C ASN A 148 -11.42 20.27 5.50
N GLY A 149 -10.65 20.14 4.40
CA GLY A 149 -11.17 19.69 3.11
C GLY A 149 -12.08 20.73 2.45
N GLN A 150 -12.55 20.43 1.25
CA GLN A 150 -13.47 21.28 0.50
C GLN A 150 -14.41 20.42 -0.34
N ALA A 151 -15.71 20.59 -0.16
CA ALA A 151 -16.71 19.85 -0.93
C ALA A 151 -16.47 19.93 -2.45
N GLY A 152 -16.56 18.80 -3.14
CA GLY A 152 -16.34 18.69 -4.57
C GLY A 152 -14.88 18.73 -5.02
N ARG A 153 -13.91 18.73 -4.09
CA ARG A 153 -12.48 18.74 -4.39
C ARG A 153 -11.76 17.61 -3.67
N PHE A 154 -10.78 17.02 -4.34
CA PHE A 154 -9.91 16.02 -3.73
C PHE A 154 -8.79 16.69 -2.94
N ASP A 155 -8.44 16.08 -1.82
CA ASP A 155 -7.43 16.60 -0.93
C ASP A 155 -6.03 16.16 -1.37
N VAL A 156 -5.15 17.12 -1.65
CA VAL A 156 -3.78 16.83 -2.10
C VAL A 156 -3.01 16.04 -1.06
N GLN A 157 -3.09 16.40 0.23
CA GLN A 157 -2.34 15.71 1.28
C GLN A 157 -2.81 14.26 1.44
N ALA A 158 -4.12 13.99 1.42
CA ALA A 158 -4.66 12.65 1.55
C ALA A 158 -4.15 11.74 0.40
N ILE A 159 -4.26 12.21 -0.84
CA ILE A 159 -3.76 11.47 -2.00
C ILE A 159 -2.23 11.35 -1.96
N ALA A 160 -1.50 12.40 -1.57
CA ALA A 160 -0.05 12.31 -1.41
C ALA A 160 0.37 11.29 -0.35
N THR A 161 -0.41 11.14 0.74
CA THR A 161 -0.14 10.12 1.76
C THR A 161 -0.31 8.72 1.18
N HIS A 162 -1.35 8.47 0.38
CA HIS A 162 -1.55 7.19 -0.32
C HIS A 162 -0.39 6.89 -1.30
N GLU A 163 -0.10 7.82 -2.20
CA GLU A 163 0.94 7.64 -3.21
C GLU A 163 2.34 7.48 -2.59
N ALA A 164 2.60 8.15 -1.45
CA ALA A 164 3.83 7.97 -0.70
C ALA A 164 3.96 6.55 -0.12
N GLY A 165 2.87 5.87 0.18
CA GLY A 165 2.88 4.44 0.53
C GLY A 165 3.38 3.57 -0.62
N HIS A 166 2.92 3.82 -1.85
CA HIS A 166 3.47 3.15 -3.04
C HIS A 166 4.94 3.51 -3.27
N PHE A 167 5.29 4.76 -3.09
CA PHE A 167 6.67 5.23 -3.17
C PHE A 167 7.59 4.49 -2.17
N LEU A 168 7.06 4.03 -1.05
CA LEU A 168 7.72 3.19 -0.06
C LEU A 168 7.79 1.70 -0.42
N GLY A 169 7.09 1.25 -1.45
CA GLY A 169 7.00 -0.15 -1.84
C GLY A 169 5.79 -0.89 -1.27
N LEU A 170 4.80 -0.19 -0.71
CA LEU A 170 3.52 -0.80 -0.34
C LEU A 170 2.61 -0.96 -1.56
N GLY A 171 1.93 -2.09 -1.65
CA GLY A 171 0.78 -2.29 -2.52
C GLY A 171 -0.52 -1.81 -1.87
N HIS A 172 -1.66 -2.16 -2.46
CA HIS A 172 -2.95 -1.82 -1.90
C HIS A 172 -3.34 -2.69 -0.70
N SER A 173 -4.14 -2.13 0.19
CA SER A 173 -4.81 -2.84 1.29
C SER A 173 -6.27 -3.10 0.95
N ALA A 174 -6.80 -4.27 1.31
CA ALA A 174 -8.22 -4.58 1.15
C ALA A 174 -9.08 -4.17 2.37
N LEU A 175 -8.50 -3.45 3.33
CA LEU A 175 -9.23 -2.95 4.51
C LEU A 175 -10.09 -1.74 4.17
N GLY A 176 -11.18 -1.97 3.46
CA GLY A 176 -12.19 -0.97 3.13
C GLY A 176 -13.46 -1.62 2.62
N GLU A 177 -14.54 -0.84 2.65
CA GLU A 177 -15.87 -1.26 2.22
C GLU A 177 -16.40 -0.29 1.17
N THR A 178 -16.94 -0.82 0.09
CA THR A 178 -17.54 -0.04 -0.97
C THR A 178 -18.97 -0.47 -1.26
N VAL A 179 -19.76 0.45 -1.78
CA VAL A 179 -21.09 0.16 -2.32
C VAL A 179 -21.18 0.61 -3.78
N ARG A 180 -21.86 -0.15 -4.61
CA ARG A 180 -22.12 0.26 -5.99
C ARG A 180 -23.02 1.49 -6.02
N GLU A 181 -22.62 2.51 -6.79
CA GLU A 181 -23.38 3.74 -6.98
C GLU A 181 -23.30 4.15 -8.47
N GLY A 182 -24.37 3.95 -9.19
CA GLY A 182 -24.40 4.14 -10.65
C GLY A 182 -23.44 3.18 -11.37
N SER A 183 -22.54 3.74 -12.18
CA SER A 183 -21.49 2.99 -12.90
C SER A 183 -20.17 2.88 -12.12
N GLY A 184 -20.13 3.42 -10.89
CA GLY A 184 -18.93 3.43 -10.05
C GLY A 184 -19.15 2.77 -8.70
N ARG A 185 -18.23 3.03 -7.78
CA ARG A 185 -18.28 2.59 -6.39
C ARG A 185 -18.06 3.79 -5.46
N ARG A 186 -18.66 3.75 -4.30
CA ARG A 186 -18.46 4.72 -3.23
C ARG A 186 -17.93 4.02 -1.99
N VAL A 187 -16.83 4.53 -1.43
CA VAL A 187 -16.28 4.05 -0.17
C VAL A 187 -17.21 4.44 0.97
N VAL A 188 -17.57 3.49 1.81
CA VAL A 188 -18.41 3.68 3.00
C VAL A 188 -17.61 3.52 4.29
N ALA A 189 -16.51 2.77 4.25
CA ALA A 189 -15.54 2.66 5.32
C ALA A 189 -14.15 2.44 4.73
N GLY A 190 -13.11 2.93 5.42
CA GLY A 190 -11.70 2.69 5.07
C GLY A 190 -10.87 2.62 6.34
N GLU A 191 -10.18 1.50 6.52
CA GLU A 191 -9.32 1.20 7.65
C GLU A 191 -7.85 1.10 7.26
N ALA A 192 -7.52 1.52 6.04
CA ALA A 192 -6.16 1.70 5.54
C ALA A 192 -6.10 2.90 4.58
N VAL A 193 -5.02 3.66 4.63
CA VAL A 193 -4.72 4.71 3.64
C VAL A 193 -4.43 4.07 2.28
N MET A 194 -3.83 2.87 2.28
CA MET A 194 -3.52 2.12 1.07
C MET A 194 -4.74 1.42 0.43
N PHE A 195 -5.97 1.70 0.87
CA PHE A 195 -7.17 1.23 0.18
C PHE A 195 -7.28 1.90 -1.22
N PRO A 196 -7.50 1.14 -2.32
CA PRO A 196 -7.31 1.64 -3.69
C PRO A 196 -8.33 2.66 -4.17
N ILE A 197 -9.45 2.79 -3.47
CA ILE A 197 -10.54 3.68 -3.88
C ILE A 197 -10.60 4.89 -2.95
N ALA A 198 -10.40 6.07 -3.50
CA ALA A 198 -10.49 7.30 -2.73
C ALA A 198 -11.92 7.58 -2.26
N PHE A 199 -12.06 8.18 -1.09
CA PHE A 199 -13.33 8.70 -0.62
C PHE A 199 -13.87 9.79 -1.55
N SER A 200 -15.17 10.05 -1.41
CA SER A 200 -15.82 11.13 -2.16
C SER A 200 -15.12 12.48 -1.90
N PRO A 201 -15.08 13.39 -2.89
CA PRO A 201 -14.43 14.69 -2.74
C PRO A 201 -14.91 15.46 -1.52
N GLY A 202 -13.98 16.00 -0.75
CA GLY A 202 -14.21 16.76 0.50
C GLY A 202 -13.69 16.08 1.75
N GLY A 203 -13.36 14.78 1.70
CA GLY A 203 -12.76 14.03 2.81
C GLY A 203 -11.29 14.38 3.04
N ILE A 204 -10.83 14.17 4.28
CA ILE A 204 -9.43 14.34 4.72
C ILE A 204 -8.99 13.19 5.63
N ASN A 205 -9.76 12.12 5.72
CA ASN A 205 -9.49 11.02 6.67
C ASN A 205 -8.21 10.26 6.32
N GLU A 206 -7.86 10.20 5.04
CA GLU A 206 -6.67 9.53 4.51
C GLU A 206 -5.37 10.31 4.73
N ARG A 207 -5.41 11.43 5.45
CA ARG A 207 -4.21 12.11 5.94
C ARG A 207 -3.54 11.40 7.11
N ARG A 208 -4.17 10.34 7.68
CA ARG A 208 -3.68 9.61 8.85
C ARG A 208 -3.55 8.15 8.55
N LEU A 209 -2.38 7.60 8.80
CA LEU A 209 -2.14 6.16 8.72
C LEU A 209 -2.99 5.40 9.74
N ARG A 210 -3.34 4.17 9.38
CA ARG A 210 -3.99 3.19 10.23
C ARG A 210 -3.00 2.09 10.63
N ALA A 211 -3.43 1.19 11.48
CA ALA A 211 -2.58 0.10 11.97
C ALA A 211 -2.01 -0.76 10.83
N ASP A 212 -2.79 -1.00 9.79
CA ASP A 212 -2.37 -1.76 8.60
C ASP A 212 -1.24 -1.06 7.84
N ASP A 213 -1.38 0.23 7.58
CA ASP A 213 -0.36 1.03 6.91
C ASP A 213 0.95 1.07 7.71
N ILE A 214 0.83 1.26 9.03
CA ILE A 214 1.96 1.30 9.96
C ILE A 214 2.66 -0.06 10.00
N ALA A 215 1.91 -1.16 10.11
CA ALA A 215 2.45 -2.51 10.08
C ALA A 215 3.18 -2.77 8.76
N GLY A 216 2.60 -2.32 7.63
CA GLY A 216 3.16 -2.45 6.29
C GLY A 216 4.52 -1.79 6.13
N VAL A 217 4.59 -0.51 6.42
CA VAL A 217 5.85 0.23 6.29
C VAL A 217 6.90 -0.27 7.26
N SER A 218 6.50 -0.64 8.48
CA SER A 218 7.43 -1.14 9.50
C SER A 218 8.02 -2.51 9.15
N ASP A 219 7.30 -3.34 8.41
CA ASP A 219 7.85 -4.62 7.97
C ASP A 219 8.80 -4.48 6.76
N ILE A 220 8.62 -3.46 5.91
CA ILE A 220 9.57 -3.14 4.83
C ILE A 220 10.83 -2.47 5.38
N TYR A 221 10.67 -1.52 6.33
CA TYR A 221 11.74 -0.70 6.91
C TYR A 221 11.75 -0.81 8.45
N PRO A 222 11.98 -1.98 9.03
CA PRO A 222 11.80 -2.18 10.47
C PRO A 222 12.79 -1.36 11.29
N ALA A 223 12.27 -0.54 12.20
CA ALA A 223 13.08 0.01 13.29
C ALA A 223 13.54 -1.10 14.24
N GLN A 224 14.59 -0.82 15.02
CA GLN A 224 15.25 -1.80 15.86
C GLN A 224 14.30 -2.59 16.76
N ASP A 225 13.26 -1.95 17.28
CA ASP A 225 12.34 -2.53 18.23
C ASP A 225 11.07 -3.14 17.61
N PHE A 226 10.82 -2.90 16.33
CA PHE A 226 9.59 -3.36 15.65
C PHE A 226 9.31 -4.85 15.89
N ARG A 227 10.27 -5.71 15.53
CA ARG A 227 10.10 -7.17 15.65
C ARG A 227 10.09 -7.66 17.11
N ARG A 228 10.49 -6.83 18.07
CA ARG A 228 10.51 -7.15 19.50
C ARG A 228 9.21 -6.75 20.20
N THR A 229 8.58 -5.68 19.74
CA THR A 229 7.37 -5.08 20.35
C THR A 229 6.08 -5.53 19.69
N THR A 230 6.13 -5.97 18.44
CA THR A 230 4.99 -6.52 17.70
C THR A 230 5.08 -8.03 17.58
N GLY A 231 4.04 -8.65 17.07
CA GLY A 231 4.02 -10.07 16.78
C GLY A 231 3.47 -10.37 15.38
N SER A 232 3.22 -11.64 15.12
CA SER A 232 2.60 -12.08 13.86
C SER A 232 1.55 -13.18 14.08
N ILE A 233 0.58 -13.23 13.17
CA ILE A 233 -0.40 -14.31 13.05
C ILE A 233 -0.10 -15.08 11.78
N GLN A 234 -0.04 -16.41 11.86
CA GLN A 234 0.26 -17.26 10.73
C GLN A 234 -0.77 -18.39 10.61
N GLY A 235 -1.06 -18.78 9.39
CA GLY A 235 -2.04 -19.82 9.17
C GLY A 235 -2.22 -20.17 7.71
N ARG A 236 -3.36 -20.80 7.41
CA ARG A 236 -3.80 -21.06 6.06
C ARG A 236 -5.32 -21.00 5.94
N VAL A 237 -5.79 -20.74 4.74
CA VAL A 237 -7.21 -20.76 4.38
C VAL A 237 -7.44 -21.88 3.38
N GLU A 238 -8.46 -22.71 3.65
CA GLU A 238 -8.85 -23.80 2.75
C GLU A 238 -10.36 -23.92 2.62
N ARG A 239 -10.81 -24.55 1.53
CA ARG A 239 -12.19 -24.99 1.33
C ARG A 239 -12.23 -26.46 0.94
N SER A 240 -12.75 -27.31 1.85
CA SER A 240 -12.83 -28.77 1.64
C SER A 240 -11.49 -29.41 1.25
N GLY A 241 -10.39 -28.99 1.90
CA GLY A 241 -9.03 -29.46 1.65
C GLY A 241 -8.32 -28.81 0.46
N ARG A 242 -8.99 -27.93 -0.29
CA ARG A 242 -8.36 -27.14 -1.35
C ARG A 242 -7.88 -25.81 -0.78
N PRO A 243 -6.61 -25.45 -0.93
CA PRO A 243 -6.12 -24.12 -0.57
C PRO A 243 -6.87 -23.02 -1.33
N ILE A 244 -7.07 -21.88 -0.70
CA ILE A 244 -7.63 -20.69 -1.33
C ILE A 244 -6.50 -19.68 -1.56
N PHE A 245 -6.30 -19.29 -2.81
CA PHE A 245 -5.41 -18.21 -3.20
C PHE A 245 -6.16 -16.87 -3.15
N GLY A 246 -5.52 -15.82 -2.66
CA GLY A 246 -6.07 -14.47 -2.66
C GLY A 246 -7.17 -14.21 -1.62
N ALA A 247 -7.38 -15.10 -0.64
CA ALA A 247 -8.28 -14.79 0.47
C ALA A 247 -7.72 -13.62 1.29
N HIS A 248 -8.55 -12.63 1.58
CA HIS A 248 -8.23 -11.55 2.52
C HIS A 248 -8.42 -12.06 3.95
N VAL A 249 -7.36 -12.01 4.75
CA VAL A 249 -7.38 -12.43 6.16
C VAL A 249 -7.20 -11.20 7.03
N VAL A 250 -8.13 -10.97 7.94
CA VAL A 250 -8.17 -9.79 8.81
C VAL A 250 -8.01 -10.20 10.26
N ALA A 251 -7.07 -9.58 10.94
CA ALA A 251 -6.86 -9.68 12.37
C ALA A 251 -7.40 -8.41 13.07
N PHE A 252 -8.28 -8.59 14.03
CA PHE A 252 -8.85 -7.54 14.87
C PHE A 252 -8.38 -7.71 16.30
N ASN A 253 -7.62 -6.74 16.82
CA ASN A 253 -7.15 -6.74 18.19
C ASN A 253 -8.28 -6.30 19.13
N LEU A 254 -8.62 -7.13 20.12
CA LEU A 254 -9.73 -6.87 21.05
C LEU A 254 -9.45 -5.77 22.09
N GLU A 255 -8.19 -5.43 22.32
CA GLU A 255 -7.79 -4.43 23.30
C GLU A 255 -7.64 -3.05 22.67
N THR A 256 -7.04 -2.97 21.48
CA THR A 256 -6.75 -1.69 20.81
C THR A 256 -7.79 -1.31 19.78
N GLY A 257 -8.55 -2.27 19.24
CA GLY A 257 -9.48 -2.08 18.14
C GLY A 257 -8.79 -2.00 16.77
N GLU A 258 -7.49 -2.24 16.71
CA GLU A 258 -6.72 -2.20 15.48
C GLU A 258 -7.08 -3.35 14.53
N LEU A 259 -7.11 -3.03 13.24
CA LEU A 259 -7.26 -3.98 12.14
C LEU A 259 -5.96 -4.02 11.34
N VAL A 260 -5.46 -5.23 11.09
CA VAL A 260 -4.35 -5.48 10.17
C VAL A 260 -4.77 -6.62 9.24
N GLY A 261 -4.64 -6.41 7.94
CA GLY A 261 -5.03 -7.36 6.91
C GLY A 261 -3.84 -8.10 6.31
N GLY A 262 -4.13 -9.14 5.55
CA GLY A 262 -3.16 -9.89 4.77
C GLY A 262 -3.85 -10.78 3.75
N PHE A 263 -3.06 -11.47 2.93
CA PHE A 263 -3.60 -12.30 1.86
C PHE A 263 -2.97 -13.69 1.88
N THR A 264 -3.71 -14.67 1.39
CA THR A 264 -3.15 -16.00 1.09
C THR A 264 -2.53 -15.96 -0.31
N LEU A 265 -1.22 -15.81 -0.39
CA LEU A 265 -0.50 -15.70 -1.67
C LEU A 265 0.37 -16.92 -1.99
N ASP A 266 0.43 -17.89 -1.08
CA ASP A 266 1.12 -19.15 -1.30
C ASP A 266 0.18 -20.20 -1.92
N ASP A 267 0.73 -21.10 -2.71
CA ASP A 267 0.00 -22.21 -3.36
C ASP A 267 -0.69 -23.15 -2.36
N ASP A 268 -0.22 -23.17 -1.10
CA ASP A 268 -0.83 -23.94 -0.01
C ASP A 268 -1.93 -23.21 0.75
N GLY A 269 -2.28 -21.98 0.32
CA GLY A 269 -3.23 -21.09 0.99
C GLY A 269 -2.69 -20.46 2.26
N GLY A 270 -1.37 -20.43 2.42
CA GLY A 270 -0.67 -19.87 3.56
C GLY A 270 -0.80 -18.36 3.66
N PHE A 271 -0.73 -17.84 4.89
CA PHE A 271 -0.65 -16.40 5.17
C PHE A 271 0.18 -16.12 6.41
N VAL A 272 0.74 -14.93 6.47
CA VAL A 272 1.38 -14.35 7.67
C VAL A 272 0.92 -12.91 7.81
N ILE A 273 0.34 -12.52 8.93
CA ILE A 273 0.02 -11.13 9.29
C ILE A 273 1.08 -10.65 10.29
N ALA A 274 2.04 -9.86 9.83
CA ALA A 274 3.13 -9.32 10.65
C ALA A 274 2.79 -7.92 11.20
N GLY A 275 3.50 -7.49 12.23
CA GLY A 275 3.34 -6.13 12.79
C GLY A 275 2.08 -5.91 13.60
N VAL A 276 1.39 -6.97 13.99
CA VAL A 276 0.20 -6.85 14.86
C VAL A 276 0.59 -6.57 16.30
N SER A 277 -0.18 -5.75 16.98
CA SER A 277 -0.01 -5.49 18.40
C SER A 277 -0.19 -6.79 19.21
N PRO A 278 0.64 -7.07 20.24
CA PRO A 278 0.45 -8.25 21.10
C PRO A 278 -0.92 -8.25 21.76
N GLY A 279 -1.44 -9.44 22.06
CA GLY A 279 -2.74 -9.59 22.74
C GLY A 279 -3.68 -10.57 22.06
N LEU A 280 -4.98 -10.44 22.37
CA LEU A 280 -6.04 -11.31 21.87
C LEU A 280 -6.63 -10.75 20.57
N HIS A 281 -6.73 -11.61 19.55
CA HIS A 281 -7.27 -11.26 18.27
C HIS A 281 -8.44 -12.16 17.84
N VAL A 282 -9.41 -11.56 17.19
CA VAL A 282 -10.37 -12.25 16.33
C VAL A 282 -9.79 -12.25 14.91
N VAL A 283 -9.76 -13.42 14.26
CA VAL A 283 -9.25 -13.55 12.89
C VAL A 283 -10.36 -14.07 11.98
N ARG A 284 -10.53 -13.47 10.82
CA ARG A 284 -11.47 -13.91 9.78
C ARG A 284 -10.79 -13.99 8.43
N ALA A 285 -11.27 -14.89 7.58
CA ALA A 285 -10.97 -14.93 6.16
C ALA A 285 -12.22 -14.53 5.36
N GLU A 286 -12.05 -13.71 4.34
CA GLU A 286 -13.12 -13.23 3.47
C GLU A 286 -12.67 -13.20 2.01
N PRO A 287 -13.58 -13.41 1.05
CA PRO A 287 -13.23 -13.24 -0.35
C PRO A 287 -13.02 -11.76 -0.65
N LEU A 288 -12.10 -11.46 -1.56
CA LEU A 288 -11.99 -10.11 -2.11
C LEU A 288 -13.31 -9.70 -2.78
N ASP A 289 -13.61 -8.42 -2.70
CA ASP A 289 -14.71 -7.84 -3.48
C ASP A 289 -14.40 -7.97 -4.99
N ASP A 290 -15.36 -8.48 -5.76
CA ASP A 290 -15.24 -8.68 -7.20
C ASP A 290 -15.04 -7.39 -8.03
N GLY A 291 -15.16 -6.23 -7.38
CA GLY A 291 -15.15 -4.94 -8.06
C GLY A 291 -13.77 -4.37 -8.36
N GLU A 292 -12.72 -4.83 -7.68
CA GLU A 292 -11.39 -4.19 -7.73
C GLU A 292 -10.24 -5.21 -7.67
N LEU A 293 -10.48 -6.44 -8.12
CA LEU A 293 -9.47 -7.51 -8.07
C LEU A 293 -8.16 -7.11 -8.74
N GLU A 294 -8.23 -6.43 -9.88
CA GLU A 294 -7.07 -5.95 -10.63
C GLU A 294 -6.22 -4.93 -9.85
N SER A 295 -6.77 -4.33 -8.78
CA SER A 295 -6.06 -3.39 -7.92
C SER A 295 -5.13 -4.08 -6.91
N PHE A 296 -5.25 -5.39 -6.72
CA PHE A 296 -4.48 -6.13 -5.73
C PHE A 296 -3.40 -7.00 -6.38
N PHE A 297 -3.77 -8.04 -7.10
CA PHE A 297 -2.84 -8.99 -7.74
C PHE A 297 -3.58 -9.84 -8.77
N ASP A 298 -2.80 -10.41 -9.70
CA ASP A 298 -3.28 -11.34 -10.71
C ASP A 298 -3.42 -12.78 -10.17
N GLY A 299 -4.15 -13.63 -10.89
CA GLY A 299 -4.21 -15.07 -10.62
C GLY A 299 -5.37 -15.52 -9.75
N VAL A 300 -6.20 -14.61 -9.23
CA VAL A 300 -7.44 -14.97 -8.51
C VAL A 300 -8.46 -15.57 -9.47
N THR A 301 -9.01 -16.71 -9.12
CA THR A 301 -10.05 -17.36 -9.90
C THR A 301 -11.44 -17.15 -9.29
N PRO A 302 -12.54 -17.27 -10.07
CA PRO A 302 -13.90 -17.21 -9.51
C PRO A 302 -14.14 -18.22 -8.38
N GLU A 303 -13.46 -19.37 -8.43
CA GLU A 303 -13.51 -20.39 -7.38
C GLU A 303 -12.90 -19.91 -6.08
N ASP A 304 -11.85 -19.10 -6.14
CA ASP A 304 -11.19 -18.54 -4.97
C ASP A 304 -12.01 -17.43 -4.30
N LEU A 305 -12.93 -16.81 -5.03
CA LEU A 305 -13.89 -15.84 -4.50
C LEU A 305 -15.20 -16.48 -4.01
N ASN A 306 -15.47 -17.74 -4.34
CA ASN A 306 -16.72 -18.40 -4.04
C ASN A 306 -16.71 -19.05 -2.64
N PHE A 307 -16.54 -18.21 -1.61
CA PHE A 307 -16.70 -18.66 -0.23
C PHE A 307 -17.35 -17.56 0.64
N ARG A 308 -17.80 -17.94 1.82
CA ARG A 308 -18.37 -17.01 2.81
C ARG A 308 -17.29 -16.54 3.75
N ALA A 309 -17.33 -15.26 4.14
CA ALA A 309 -16.51 -14.76 5.23
C ALA A 309 -16.66 -15.64 6.46
N THR A 310 -15.54 -16.14 6.98
CA THR A 310 -15.52 -17.15 8.04
C THR A 310 -14.52 -16.72 9.12
N PHE A 311 -14.97 -16.73 10.36
CA PHE A 311 -14.10 -16.47 11.51
C PHE A 311 -13.38 -17.75 11.92
N HIS A 312 -12.13 -17.61 12.36
CA HIS A 312 -11.49 -18.67 13.13
C HIS A 312 -12.26 -18.91 14.42
N ASP A 313 -12.39 -20.17 14.82
CA ASP A 313 -13.30 -20.60 15.90
C ASP A 313 -12.83 -20.23 17.34
N ARG A 314 -11.61 -19.76 17.48
CA ARG A 314 -11.00 -19.36 18.76
C ARG A 314 -10.28 -18.02 18.66
N LEU A 315 -10.12 -17.38 19.80
CA LEU A 315 -9.25 -16.19 19.90
C LEU A 315 -7.79 -16.61 19.67
N VAL A 316 -7.09 -15.80 18.91
CA VAL A 316 -5.67 -15.98 18.59
C VAL A 316 -4.83 -15.13 19.52
N VAL A 317 -3.92 -15.74 20.25
CA VAL A 317 -2.98 -15.04 21.14
C VAL A 317 -1.73 -14.69 20.35
N VAL A 318 -1.38 -13.41 20.32
CA VAL A 318 -0.15 -12.92 19.70
C VAL A 318 0.82 -12.50 20.81
N PRO A 319 1.98 -13.16 20.92
CA PRO A 319 3.01 -12.75 21.86
C PRO A 319 3.83 -11.58 21.30
N ALA A 320 4.35 -10.73 22.19
CA ALA A 320 5.35 -9.74 21.78
C ALA A 320 6.63 -10.42 21.30
N GLY A 321 7.16 -10.01 20.19
CA GLY A 321 8.37 -10.53 19.60
C GLY A 321 8.27 -11.97 19.06
N GLY A 322 7.04 -12.47 18.86
CA GLY A 322 6.81 -13.84 18.41
C GLY A 322 5.63 -14.00 17.46
N SER A 323 5.35 -15.25 17.10
CA SER A 323 4.22 -15.61 16.25
C SER A 323 3.14 -16.33 17.07
N SER A 324 1.89 -16.21 16.64
CA SER A 324 0.81 -17.07 17.12
C SER A 324 1.09 -18.55 16.82
N GLU A 325 0.36 -19.44 17.46
CA GLU A 325 0.20 -20.79 16.92
C GLU A 325 -0.34 -20.70 15.47
N ARG A 326 0.04 -21.66 14.63
CA ARG A 326 -0.49 -21.72 13.26
C ARG A 326 -1.97 -22.06 13.29
N ILE A 327 -2.78 -21.22 12.65
CA ILE A 327 -4.23 -21.41 12.60
C ILE A 327 -4.67 -21.90 11.23
N GLU A 328 -5.81 -22.60 11.19
CA GLU A 328 -6.46 -23.03 9.96
C GLU A 328 -7.87 -22.47 9.92
N ILE A 329 -8.27 -21.89 8.79
CA ILE A 329 -9.61 -21.38 8.56
C ILE A 329 -10.23 -22.14 7.42
N SER A 330 -11.16 -23.06 7.74
CA SER A 330 -11.92 -23.80 6.75
C SER A 330 -13.18 -23.04 6.36
N VAL A 331 -13.23 -22.54 5.13
CA VAL A 331 -14.32 -21.72 4.63
C VAL A 331 -15.39 -22.54 3.91
N GLY A 332 -16.64 -22.14 4.01
CA GLY A 332 -17.78 -22.74 3.31
C GLY A 332 -18.06 -22.04 1.98
N ALA A 333 -18.64 -22.75 1.01
CA ALA A 333 -19.11 -22.13 -0.23
C ALA A 333 -20.18 -21.04 0.03
N ARG A 334 -20.26 -20.04 -0.84
CA ARG A 334 -21.32 -19.01 -0.85
C ARG A 334 -22.68 -19.60 -1.05
#